data_667049a75fe9acf881b110b865c4a3f8
#
_entry.id   667049a75fe9acf881b110b865c4a3f8
#
_cell.length_a   1.000
_cell.length_b   1.000
_cell.length_c   1.000
_cell.angle_alpha   90.00
_cell.angle_beta   90.00
_cell.angle_gamma   90.00
#
_symmetry.space_group_name_H-M   'P 1'
#
loop_
_entity.id
_entity.type
_entity.pdbx_description
1 polymer ?
#
loop_
_entity_poly.entity_id
_entity_poly.type
_entity_poly.pdbx_seq_one_letter_code
_entity_poly.pdbx_strand_id
1 'polypeptide(L)'
;MKMLKRVLCVFLIMMFAFVFEASVFAQQLRLGAERFEEYLSRLEGKKVGLVANQTSVVRNEKGELVHLLDTLLSLNVNVCCVFSPEHGFRGNVEAGASVKSGRDSKTGVPIISLYGKNKKPSKEQIQVCDILIFDLQDVGCRFYTYISTLHYVMEACSENERPLIVLDRPNPNDYVDGPVLEDRFKSFVGMHNVPVVYGLTIGEYAGMINGEGWLIGGGKCDLSIVKLENWFHNMEETYQLPVAPSPNLPNAHSIELYPSLCLFEGTPVSVGRGTDTPFQIIGYPTYCKKDFSFVPKSIKGVSENPPYKGQRCYGLKDMTPAKKRLDLSYIIEMYSCYKNKDAFFTSFFDKLAGTEMLKKQIASGMNEEQIRESWKVDLEKYNKIRNKYVIYQRK
;
A
#
# COMPACT_ATOMS: atom_id res chain seq x y z
N MET A 1 -7.08 67.59 -0.98
CA MET A 1 -8.11 66.52 -1.15
C MET A 1 -7.73 65.43 -2.13
N LYS A 2 -7.19 65.71 -3.32
CA LYS A 2 -6.80 64.64 -4.30
C LYS A 2 -5.62 63.78 -3.85
N MET A 3 -4.63 64.32 -3.09
CA MET A 3 -3.47 63.62 -2.59
C MET A 3 -3.82 62.63 -1.46
N LEU A 4 -4.72 63.04 -0.55
CA LEU A 4 -5.18 62.20 0.55
C LEU A 4 -5.97 60.95 0.07
N LYS A 5 -6.80 61.13 -1.00
CA LYS A 5 -7.50 60.01 -1.64
C LYS A 5 -6.57 59.00 -2.32
N ARG A 6 -5.45 59.45 -2.91
CA ARG A 6 -4.45 58.57 -3.52
C ARG A 6 -3.68 57.76 -2.48
N VAL A 7 -3.32 58.37 -1.34
CA VAL A 7 -2.63 57.67 -0.23
C VAL A 7 -3.56 56.62 0.40
N LEU A 8 -4.85 56.99 0.59
CA LEU A 8 -5.83 56.03 1.13
C LEU A 8 -6.11 54.85 0.20
N CYS A 9 -6.17 55.06 -1.13
CA CYS A 9 -6.27 53.96 -2.11
C CYS A 9 -5.05 53.06 -2.11
N VAL A 10 -3.83 53.59 -2.01
CA VAL A 10 -2.61 52.78 -1.96
C VAL A 10 -2.56 51.95 -0.67
N PHE A 11 -2.98 52.52 0.47
CA PHE A 11 -3.07 51.78 1.75
C PHE A 11 -4.12 50.67 1.72
N LEU A 12 -5.29 50.91 1.09
CA LEU A 12 -6.33 49.90 0.91
C LEU A 12 -5.87 48.77 -0.02
N ILE A 13 -5.13 49.07 -1.10
CA ILE A 13 -4.58 48.07 -2.03
C ILE A 13 -3.49 47.25 -1.34
N MET A 14 -2.60 47.86 -0.54
CA MET A 14 -1.61 47.13 0.26
C MET A 14 -2.27 46.27 1.36
N MET A 15 -3.30 46.75 2.05
CA MET A 15 -4.06 45.94 3.01
C MET A 15 -4.76 44.75 2.32
N PHE A 16 -5.35 44.96 1.13
CA PHE A 16 -5.96 43.88 0.36
C PHE A 16 -4.93 42.87 -0.15
N ALA A 17 -3.73 43.30 -0.57
CA ALA A 17 -2.62 42.40 -0.96
C ALA A 17 -2.12 41.58 0.25
N PHE A 18 -1.99 42.18 1.44
CA PHE A 18 -1.59 41.49 2.67
C PHE A 18 -2.65 40.48 3.16
N VAL A 19 -3.94 40.76 2.95
CA VAL A 19 -5.02 39.82 3.29
C VAL A 19 -5.11 38.66 2.27
N PHE A 20 -4.70 38.90 1.00
CA PHE A 20 -4.70 37.85 -0.02
C PHE A 20 -3.51 36.88 0.06
N GLU A 21 -2.34 37.37 0.57
CA GLU A 21 -1.19 36.45 0.82
C GLU A 21 -1.38 35.55 2.05
N ALA A 22 -2.29 35.90 2.96
CA ALA A 22 -2.59 35.07 4.14
C ALA A 22 -3.52 33.87 3.87
N SER A 23 -3.99 33.67 2.63
CA SER A 23 -5.09 32.74 2.35
C SER A 23 -4.72 31.52 1.49
N VAL A 24 -3.46 31.28 1.18
CA VAL A 24 -3.02 30.06 0.47
C VAL A 24 -1.88 29.37 1.22
N PHE A 25 -2.05 29.18 2.52
CA PHE A 25 -1.44 28.01 3.13
C PHE A 25 -2.29 26.83 2.69
N ALA A 26 -1.85 26.14 1.64
CA ALA A 26 -2.36 24.80 1.35
C ALA A 26 -2.24 24.02 2.67
N GLN A 27 -3.38 23.72 3.29
CA GLN A 27 -3.38 23.01 4.57
C GLN A 27 -2.60 21.71 4.36
N GLN A 28 -1.48 21.58 5.05
CA GLN A 28 -0.59 20.42 4.89
C GLN A 28 -1.35 19.16 5.29
N LEU A 29 -1.21 18.10 4.48
CA LEU A 29 -1.71 16.78 4.84
C LEU A 29 -1.14 16.36 6.19
N ARG A 30 -2.03 15.96 7.14
CA ARG A 30 -1.65 15.31 8.40
C ARG A 30 -2.07 13.84 8.35
N LEU A 31 -1.14 12.96 8.68
CA LEU A 31 -1.40 11.53 8.79
C LEU A 31 -2.24 11.25 10.03
N GLY A 32 -3.03 10.16 10.02
CA GLY A 32 -3.73 9.72 11.24
C GLY A 32 -2.76 9.54 12.41
N ALA A 33 -1.55 9.03 12.16
CA ALA A 33 -0.50 8.86 13.16
C ALA A 33 0.01 10.19 13.79
N GLU A 34 -0.14 11.32 13.10
CA GLU A 34 0.27 12.65 13.58
C GLU A 34 -0.82 13.36 14.39
N ARG A 35 -2.02 12.78 14.45
CA ARG A 35 -3.17 13.34 15.16
C ARG A 35 -3.27 12.77 16.57
N PHE A 36 -2.23 12.98 17.35
CA PHE A 36 -2.07 12.46 18.72
C PHE A 36 -3.26 12.83 19.64
N GLU A 37 -3.85 13.99 19.44
CA GLU A 37 -5.03 14.49 20.15
C GLU A 37 -6.26 13.58 20.03
N GLU A 38 -6.35 12.78 18.96
CA GLU A 38 -7.48 11.90 18.68
C GLU A 38 -7.38 10.53 19.39
N TYR A 39 -6.18 10.13 19.81
CA TYR A 39 -6.03 8.76 20.30
C TYR A 39 -5.17 8.58 21.56
N LEU A 40 -4.29 9.53 21.95
CA LEU A 40 -3.40 9.34 23.11
C LEU A 40 -4.16 9.11 24.41
N SER A 41 -5.24 9.83 24.68
CA SER A 41 -6.06 9.65 25.88
C SER A 41 -6.62 8.22 26.03
N ARG A 42 -6.82 7.54 24.91
CA ARG A 42 -7.30 6.15 24.88
C ARG A 42 -6.23 5.12 25.25
N LEU A 43 -4.95 5.52 25.24
CA LEU A 43 -3.80 4.68 25.51
C LEU A 43 -3.31 4.79 26.98
N GLU A 44 -3.83 5.77 27.73
CA GLU A 44 -3.41 6.01 29.11
C GLU A 44 -3.63 4.77 29.99
N GLY A 45 -2.57 4.34 30.68
CA GLY A 45 -2.57 3.19 31.58
C GLY A 45 -2.70 1.82 30.87
N LYS A 46 -2.74 1.77 29.53
CA LYS A 46 -2.91 0.53 28.76
C LYS A 46 -1.61 -0.03 28.22
N LYS A 47 -1.55 -1.34 28.08
CA LYS A 47 -0.51 -2.06 27.33
C LYS A 47 -0.87 -2.05 25.85
N VAL A 48 -0.07 -1.33 25.06
CA VAL A 48 -0.32 -1.11 23.64
C VAL A 48 0.48 -2.10 22.79
N GLY A 49 -0.21 -2.85 21.92
CA GLY A 49 0.40 -3.59 20.84
C GLY A 49 0.46 -2.71 19.57
N LEU A 50 1.63 -2.52 18.99
CA LEU A 50 1.82 -1.68 17.82
C LEU A 50 2.07 -2.53 16.57
N VAL A 51 1.17 -2.49 15.58
CA VAL A 51 1.40 -3.09 14.25
C VAL A 51 2.08 -2.06 13.38
N ALA A 52 3.39 -2.24 13.12
CA ALA A 52 4.23 -1.22 12.50
C ALA A 52 5.43 -1.80 11.74
N ASN A 53 5.95 -1.00 10.82
CA ASN A 53 7.21 -1.26 10.11
C ASN A 53 7.97 0.07 9.84
N GLN A 54 8.95 0.06 8.94
CA GLN A 54 9.76 1.24 8.60
C GLN A 54 8.94 2.43 8.06
N THR A 55 7.72 2.21 7.58
CA THR A 55 6.86 3.28 7.06
C THR A 55 6.07 3.99 8.15
N SER A 56 6.07 3.44 9.36
CA SER A 56 5.36 3.98 10.52
C SER A 56 6.11 5.18 11.10
N VAL A 57 6.15 6.26 10.34
CA VAL A 57 6.83 7.51 10.70
C VAL A 57 5.86 8.65 10.83
N VAL A 58 6.20 9.61 11.70
CA VAL A 58 5.50 10.86 11.95
C VAL A 58 6.51 12.01 11.89
N ARG A 59 6.03 13.23 11.63
CA ARG A 59 6.88 14.43 11.70
C ARG A 59 6.94 14.94 13.13
N ASN A 60 8.15 15.23 13.61
CA ASN A 60 8.33 15.96 14.86
C ASN A 60 8.15 17.48 14.66
N GLU A 61 8.25 18.25 15.71
CA GLU A 61 8.14 19.72 15.69
C GLU A 61 9.17 20.41 14.77
N LYS A 62 10.28 19.74 14.45
CA LYS A 62 11.31 20.23 13.52
C LYS A 62 11.05 19.79 12.06
N GLY A 63 9.97 19.04 11.81
CA GLY A 63 9.66 18.49 10.50
C GLY A 63 10.44 17.21 10.14
N GLU A 64 11.23 16.66 11.05
CA GLU A 64 12.02 15.44 10.83
C GLU A 64 11.13 14.21 10.99
N LEU A 65 11.39 13.17 10.17
CA LEU A 65 10.68 11.89 10.27
C LEU A 65 11.22 11.07 11.46
N VAL A 66 10.34 10.74 12.39
CA VAL A 66 10.62 9.91 13.55
C VAL A 66 9.70 8.69 13.53
N HIS A 67 10.22 7.52 13.89
CA HIS A 67 9.40 6.32 13.93
C HIS A 67 8.34 6.43 15.04
N LEU A 68 7.09 6.02 14.74
CA LEU A 68 5.97 6.12 15.67
C LEU A 68 6.23 5.42 17.01
N LEU A 69 6.91 4.25 17.02
CA LEU A 69 7.31 3.60 18.28
C LEU A 69 8.13 4.54 19.16
N ASP A 70 9.15 5.20 18.58
CA ASP A 70 10.04 6.09 19.33
C ASP A 70 9.26 7.28 19.90
N THR A 71 8.33 7.83 19.10
CA THR A 71 7.45 8.93 19.54
C THR A 71 6.49 8.50 20.65
N LEU A 72 5.82 7.35 20.54
CA LEU A 72 4.91 6.86 21.57
C LEU A 72 5.65 6.60 22.90
N LEU A 73 6.85 6.04 22.84
CA LEU A 73 7.68 5.84 24.04
C LEU A 73 8.10 7.17 24.68
N SER A 74 8.45 8.18 23.87
CA SER A 74 8.79 9.53 24.39
C SER A 74 7.59 10.22 25.04
N LEU A 75 6.37 9.86 24.65
CA LEU A 75 5.10 10.32 25.24
C LEU A 75 4.64 9.43 26.42
N ASN A 76 5.52 8.57 26.94
CA ASN A 76 5.23 7.64 28.05
C ASN A 76 4.13 6.62 27.79
N VAL A 77 3.82 6.30 26.51
CA VAL A 77 2.90 5.21 26.16
C VAL A 77 3.59 3.86 26.41
N ASN A 78 2.90 2.97 27.12
CA ASN A 78 3.40 1.63 27.41
C ASN A 78 3.23 0.70 26.18
N VAL A 79 4.16 0.77 25.22
CA VAL A 79 4.18 -0.16 24.07
C VAL A 79 4.80 -1.48 24.52
N CYS A 80 3.97 -2.50 24.73
CA CYS A 80 4.41 -3.80 25.27
C CYS A 80 5.03 -4.71 24.20
N CYS A 81 4.63 -4.58 22.93
CA CYS A 81 5.24 -5.30 21.80
C CYS A 81 4.93 -4.61 20.48
N VAL A 82 5.73 -4.96 19.46
CA VAL A 82 5.49 -4.58 18.05
C VAL A 82 5.16 -5.84 17.26
N PHE A 83 4.07 -5.80 16.50
CA PHE A 83 3.72 -6.79 15.48
C PHE A 83 4.26 -6.32 14.13
N SER A 84 5.21 -7.07 13.57
CA SER A 84 5.93 -6.69 12.35
C SER A 84 5.45 -7.52 11.16
N PRO A 85 4.96 -6.88 10.08
CA PRO A 85 4.54 -7.56 8.85
C PRO A 85 5.72 -7.98 7.99
N GLU A 86 5.46 -8.32 6.73
CA GLU A 86 6.46 -8.50 5.69
C GLU A 86 7.46 -7.32 5.65
N HIS A 87 8.69 -7.56 5.24
CA HIS A 87 9.84 -6.65 5.26
C HIS A 87 10.42 -6.34 6.64
N GLY A 88 9.81 -6.81 7.72
CA GLY A 88 10.33 -6.62 9.08
C GLY A 88 10.12 -5.21 9.65
N PHE A 89 10.42 -5.05 10.94
CA PHE A 89 10.09 -3.82 11.67
C PHE A 89 10.89 -2.59 11.20
N ARG A 90 12.18 -2.75 10.88
CA ARG A 90 13.04 -1.66 10.39
C ARG A 90 13.31 -1.73 8.87
N GLY A 91 12.54 -2.54 8.11
CA GLY A 91 12.62 -2.58 6.65
C GLY A 91 13.86 -3.29 6.08
N ASN A 92 14.51 -4.15 6.86
CA ASN A 92 15.78 -4.78 6.48
C ASN A 92 15.63 -6.20 5.94
N VAL A 93 14.40 -6.63 5.59
CA VAL A 93 14.09 -8.00 5.17
C VAL A 93 13.53 -7.98 3.76
N GLU A 94 14.13 -8.81 2.88
CA GLU A 94 13.69 -9.04 1.51
C GLU A 94 12.22 -9.50 1.43
N ALA A 95 11.52 -9.12 0.36
CA ALA A 95 10.15 -9.60 0.09
C ALA A 95 10.12 -11.14 0.03
N GLY A 96 9.15 -11.74 0.72
CA GLY A 96 9.01 -13.20 0.78
C GLY A 96 9.94 -13.90 1.78
N ALA A 97 10.95 -13.21 2.35
CA ALA A 97 11.86 -13.80 3.32
C ALA A 97 11.26 -13.86 4.74
N SER A 98 11.71 -14.84 5.52
CA SER A 98 11.24 -15.03 6.91
C SER A 98 11.61 -13.86 7.79
N VAL A 99 10.60 -13.21 8.40
CA VAL A 99 10.79 -12.20 9.45
C VAL A 99 10.88 -12.90 10.80
N LYS A 100 12.01 -12.73 11.51
CA LYS A 100 12.22 -13.33 12.82
C LYS A 100 11.65 -12.45 13.93
N SER A 101 11.01 -13.07 14.92
CA SER A 101 10.69 -12.41 16.19
C SER A 101 11.97 -12.13 16.98
N GLY A 102 11.97 -11.06 17.78
CA GLY A 102 13.16 -10.65 18.55
C GLY A 102 12.87 -9.44 19.42
N ARG A 103 13.86 -8.56 19.57
CA ARG A 103 13.71 -7.26 20.24
C ARG A 103 14.24 -6.15 19.34
N ASP A 104 13.60 -5.02 19.37
CA ASP A 104 14.13 -3.82 18.70
C ASP A 104 15.44 -3.39 19.37
N SER A 105 16.49 -3.26 18.59
CA SER A 105 17.84 -2.96 19.09
C SER A 105 17.95 -1.57 19.73
N LYS A 106 17.06 -0.63 19.35
CA LYS A 106 17.06 0.73 19.86
C LYS A 106 16.29 0.88 21.17
N THR A 107 15.13 0.23 21.27
CA THR A 107 14.18 0.44 22.38
C THR A 107 14.05 -0.76 23.30
N GLY A 108 14.54 -1.93 22.90
CA GLY A 108 14.37 -3.18 23.65
C GLY A 108 12.96 -3.79 23.58
N VAL A 109 12.00 -3.12 22.92
CA VAL A 109 10.61 -3.57 22.80
C VAL A 109 10.57 -4.91 22.05
N PRO A 110 9.80 -5.92 22.51
CA PRO A 110 9.64 -7.20 21.82
C PRO A 110 9.02 -7.01 20.44
N ILE A 111 9.57 -7.71 19.43
CA ILE A 111 9.06 -7.77 18.05
C ILE A 111 8.48 -9.16 17.80
N ILE A 112 7.23 -9.21 17.38
CA ILE A 112 6.49 -10.41 16.99
C ILE A 112 6.29 -10.39 15.48
N SER A 113 6.80 -11.40 14.78
CA SER A 113 6.62 -11.49 13.33
C SER A 113 5.20 -11.93 12.97
N LEU A 114 4.57 -11.21 12.05
CA LEU A 114 3.31 -11.55 11.38
C LEU A 114 3.53 -11.99 9.93
N TYR A 115 4.68 -12.60 9.62
CA TYR A 115 4.99 -13.07 8.29
C TYR A 115 5.53 -14.51 8.26
N GLY A 116 5.37 -15.18 7.12
CA GLY A 116 5.75 -16.57 6.96
C GLY A 116 4.68 -17.52 7.52
N LYS A 117 5.02 -18.29 8.56
CA LYS A 117 4.09 -19.27 9.16
C LYS A 117 3.02 -18.63 10.04
N ASN A 118 3.34 -17.52 10.69
CA ASN A 118 2.47 -16.84 11.66
C ASN A 118 1.99 -15.52 11.05
N LYS A 119 0.90 -15.54 10.28
CA LYS A 119 0.34 -14.34 9.66
C LYS A 119 -0.67 -13.62 10.54
N LYS A 120 -1.29 -14.35 11.47
CA LYS A 120 -2.27 -13.87 12.44
C LYS A 120 -1.66 -13.91 13.83
N PRO A 121 -1.78 -12.84 14.63
CA PRO A 121 -1.39 -12.89 16.05
C PRO A 121 -2.09 -14.03 16.77
N SER A 122 -1.35 -14.84 17.58
CA SER A 122 -1.95 -15.87 18.40
C SER A 122 -2.72 -15.25 19.57
N LYS A 123 -3.58 -16.06 20.21
CA LYS A 123 -4.32 -15.64 21.41
C LYS A 123 -3.39 -15.17 22.51
N GLU A 124 -2.28 -15.87 22.77
CA GLU A 124 -1.29 -15.54 23.79
C GLU A 124 -0.61 -14.20 23.46
N GLN A 125 -0.33 -13.94 22.18
CA GLN A 125 0.30 -12.71 21.72
C GLN A 125 -0.63 -11.49 21.83
N ILE A 126 -1.92 -11.67 21.57
CA ILE A 126 -2.93 -10.62 21.66
C ILE A 126 -3.27 -10.30 23.12
N GLN A 127 -3.34 -11.31 23.98
CA GLN A 127 -3.79 -11.14 25.37
C GLN A 127 -2.82 -10.32 26.22
N VAL A 128 -1.56 -10.15 25.83
CA VAL A 128 -0.64 -9.26 26.55
C VAL A 128 -0.92 -7.78 26.30
N CYS A 129 -1.77 -7.47 25.30
CA CYS A 129 -2.15 -6.12 24.94
C CYS A 129 -3.57 -5.81 25.44
N ASP A 130 -3.80 -4.57 25.89
CA ASP A 130 -5.15 -4.07 26.23
C ASP A 130 -5.81 -3.43 25.01
N ILE A 131 -5.01 -2.89 24.08
CA ILE A 131 -5.42 -2.21 22.87
C ILE A 131 -4.34 -2.36 21.79
N LEU A 132 -4.74 -2.41 20.52
CA LEU A 132 -3.80 -2.41 19.40
C LEU A 132 -3.89 -1.12 18.58
N ILE A 133 -2.75 -0.72 18.04
CA ILE A 133 -2.62 0.33 17.01
C ILE A 133 -2.11 -0.31 15.73
N PHE A 134 -2.74 0.00 14.60
CA PHE A 134 -2.29 -0.38 13.28
C PHE A 134 -1.81 0.86 12.51
N ASP A 135 -0.55 0.87 12.11
CA ASP A 135 0.09 1.96 11.40
C ASP A 135 1.04 1.43 10.30
N LEU A 136 0.50 1.08 9.14
CA LEU A 136 1.25 0.60 7.99
C LEU A 136 0.86 1.38 6.74
N GLN A 137 1.84 1.74 5.91
CA GLN A 137 1.62 2.38 4.62
C GLN A 137 1.36 1.34 3.54
N ASP A 138 0.12 1.24 3.08
CA ASP A 138 -0.26 0.42 1.93
C ASP A 138 -0.02 1.18 0.60
N VAL A 139 -0.07 0.45 -0.52
CA VAL A 139 0.14 1.03 -1.86
C VAL A 139 -1.10 0.96 -2.77
N GLY A 140 -2.26 0.57 -2.23
CA GLY A 140 -3.54 0.56 -2.96
C GLY A 140 -3.75 -0.62 -3.91
N CYS A 141 -2.94 -1.68 -3.79
CA CYS A 141 -3.02 -2.86 -4.64
C CYS A 141 -3.36 -4.11 -3.84
N ARG A 142 -4.33 -4.90 -4.31
CA ARG A 142 -4.83 -6.10 -3.62
C ARG A 142 -3.75 -7.09 -3.24
N PHE A 143 -2.75 -7.29 -4.08
CA PHE A 143 -1.67 -8.24 -3.85
C PHE A 143 -0.55 -7.71 -2.95
N TYR A 144 -0.57 -6.43 -2.57
CA TYR A 144 0.30 -5.88 -1.54
C TYR A 144 -0.26 -6.28 -0.16
N THR A 145 0.53 -7.01 0.64
CA THR A 145 -0.01 -7.87 1.70
C THR A 145 -0.47 -7.17 2.97
N TYR A 146 -0.35 -5.84 3.07
CA TYR A 146 -0.71 -5.13 4.31
C TYR A 146 -2.20 -5.09 4.58
N ILE A 147 -3.06 -5.10 3.57
CA ILE A 147 -4.51 -5.28 3.76
C ILE A 147 -4.86 -6.69 4.29
N SER A 148 -4.05 -7.70 3.95
CA SER A 148 -4.20 -9.07 4.47
C SER A 148 -3.67 -9.16 5.91
N THR A 149 -2.59 -8.45 6.24
CA THR A 149 -2.12 -8.29 7.63
C THR A 149 -3.18 -7.58 8.49
N LEU A 150 -3.79 -6.51 7.96
CA LEU A 150 -4.89 -5.79 8.62
C LEU A 150 -6.06 -6.74 8.95
N HIS A 151 -6.49 -7.55 7.96
CA HIS A 151 -7.55 -8.53 8.17
C HIS A 151 -7.24 -9.47 9.34
N TYR A 152 -6.06 -10.08 9.35
CA TYR A 152 -5.69 -11.02 10.42
C TYR A 152 -5.52 -10.34 11.79
N VAL A 153 -5.06 -9.10 11.84
CA VAL A 153 -5.03 -8.32 13.09
C VAL A 153 -6.44 -8.02 13.57
N MET A 154 -7.34 -7.57 12.69
CA MET A 154 -8.75 -7.32 13.02
C MET A 154 -9.45 -8.59 13.50
N GLU A 155 -9.18 -9.73 12.87
CA GLU A 155 -9.73 -11.04 13.25
C GLU A 155 -9.24 -11.45 14.63
N ALA A 156 -7.93 -11.33 14.91
CA ALA A 156 -7.36 -11.63 16.22
C ALA A 156 -7.94 -10.70 17.31
N CYS A 157 -8.12 -9.41 17.01
CA CYS A 157 -8.75 -8.44 17.91
C CYS A 157 -10.21 -8.81 18.20
N SER A 158 -11.00 -9.16 17.17
CA SER A 158 -12.39 -9.58 17.30
C SER A 158 -12.54 -10.83 18.18
N GLU A 159 -11.71 -11.85 17.93
CA GLU A 159 -11.74 -13.12 18.69
C GLU A 159 -11.34 -12.97 20.17
N ASN A 160 -10.56 -11.94 20.51
CA ASN A 160 -10.04 -11.71 21.86
C ASN A 160 -10.55 -10.45 22.52
N GLU A 161 -11.58 -9.81 21.96
CA GLU A 161 -12.23 -8.61 22.49
C GLU A 161 -11.22 -7.46 22.77
N ARG A 162 -10.31 -7.24 21.83
CA ARG A 162 -9.31 -6.15 21.91
C ARG A 162 -9.68 -5.01 20.96
N PRO A 163 -9.75 -3.76 21.44
CA PRO A 163 -9.93 -2.60 20.59
C PRO A 163 -8.76 -2.43 19.64
N LEU A 164 -9.06 -2.02 18.41
CA LEU A 164 -8.09 -1.68 17.39
C LEU A 164 -8.25 -0.23 16.93
N ILE A 165 -7.16 0.53 16.96
CA ILE A 165 -7.09 1.87 16.36
C ILE A 165 -6.28 1.76 15.07
N VAL A 166 -6.88 2.10 13.93
CA VAL A 166 -6.18 2.24 12.65
C VAL A 166 -5.82 3.70 12.46
N LEU A 167 -4.53 3.99 12.38
CA LEU A 167 -4.01 5.32 12.05
C LEU A 167 -3.93 5.41 10.53
N ASP A 168 -4.87 6.13 9.92
CA ASP A 168 -5.05 6.11 8.47
C ASP A 168 -3.88 6.78 7.72
N ARG A 169 -3.59 6.28 6.51
CA ARG A 169 -2.52 6.73 5.63
C ARG A 169 -3.02 6.92 4.20
N PRO A 170 -2.46 7.88 3.44
CA PRO A 170 -2.84 8.12 2.06
C PRO A 170 -2.63 6.89 1.17
N ASN A 171 -3.51 6.70 0.20
CA ASN A 171 -3.34 5.68 -0.83
C ASN A 171 -2.68 6.31 -2.08
N PRO A 172 -1.46 5.90 -2.46
CA PRO A 172 -0.79 6.44 -3.64
C PRO A 172 -1.44 5.98 -4.96
N ASN A 173 -2.11 4.81 -4.99
CA ASN A 173 -2.87 4.31 -6.13
C ASN A 173 -4.37 4.47 -5.87
N ASP A 174 -4.82 5.72 -5.75
CA ASP A 174 -6.18 6.08 -5.37
C ASP A 174 -7.15 6.07 -6.58
N TYR A 175 -7.34 4.88 -7.15
CA TYR A 175 -8.32 4.63 -8.22
C TYR A 175 -8.86 3.19 -8.12
N VAL A 176 -9.88 2.87 -8.91
CA VAL A 176 -10.50 1.53 -8.93
C VAL A 176 -10.31 0.94 -10.31
N ASP A 177 -9.62 -0.22 -10.40
CA ASP A 177 -9.40 -0.89 -11.68
C ASP A 177 -8.96 -2.35 -11.55
N GLY A 178 -9.11 -3.09 -12.65
CA GLY A 178 -8.70 -4.49 -12.79
C GLY A 178 -9.77 -5.50 -12.37
N PRO A 179 -9.53 -6.79 -12.61
CA PRO A 179 -10.49 -7.84 -12.28
C PRO A 179 -10.72 -7.97 -10.77
N VAL A 180 -11.97 -8.19 -10.39
CA VAL A 180 -12.36 -8.49 -9.00
C VAL A 180 -11.98 -9.93 -8.66
N LEU A 181 -11.48 -10.14 -7.44
CA LEU A 181 -11.07 -11.46 -6.95
C LEU A 181 -12.27 -12.43 -6.87
N GLU A 182 -12.14 -13.59 -7.49
CA GLU A 182 -13.04 -14.73 -7.32
C GLU A 182 -12.65 -15.55 -6.07
N ASP A 183 -13.62 -16.09 -5.34
CA ASP A 183 -13.40 -16.82 -4.07
C ASP A 183 -12.37 -17.96 -4.16
N ARG A 184 -12.35 -18.69 -5.26
CA ARG A 184 -11.42 -19.81 -5.50
C ARG A 184 -9.95 -19.41 -5.59
N PHE A 185 -9.64 -18.14 -5.78
CA PHE A 185 -8.28 -17.60 -5.85
C PHE A 185 -7.87 -16.87 -4.58
N LYS A 186 -8.70 -16.86 -3.54
CA LYS A 186 -8.36 -16.26 -2.25
C LYS A 186 -7.06 -16.83 -1.70
N SER A 187 -6.20 -15.94 -1.25
CA SER A 187 -4.87 -16.25 -0.69
C SER A 187 -4.35 -15.06 0.10
N PHE A 188 -3.15 -15.14 0.65
CA PHE A 188 -2.56 -14.00 1.36
C PHE A 188 -2.28 -12.77 0.46
N VAL A 189 -2.15 -12.97 -0.86
CA VAL A 189 -2.04 -11.88 -1.86
C VAL A 189 -3.41 -11.43 -2.41
N GLY A 190 -4.51 -11.82 -1.75
CA GLY A 190 -5.87 -11.42 -2.11
C GLY A 190 -6.89 -12.16 -1.25
N MET A 191 -7.38 -11.54 -0.16
CA MET A 191 -8.31 -12.17 0.76
C MET A 191 -9.77 -11.83 0.46
N HIS A 192 -10.05 -10.66 -0.14
CA HIS A 192 -11.38 -10.11 -0.30
C HIS A 192 -11.75 -9.92 -1.76
N ASN A 193 -13.05 -9.97 -2.06
CA ASN A 193 -13.59 -9.79 -3.41
C ASN A 193 -13.54 -8.32 -3.85
N VAL A 194 -12.33 -7.80 -4.03
CA VAL A 194 -12.02 -6.44 -4.48
C VAL A 194 -11.20 -6.49 -5.77
N PRO A 195 -11.21 -5.43 -6.58
CA PRO A 195 -10.38 -5.37 -7.81
C PRO A 195 -8.87 -5.29 -7.47
N VAL A 196 -8.03 -5.40 -8.49
CA VAL A 196 -6.57 -5.28 -8.34
C VAL A 196 -6.19 -3.97 -7.67
N VAL A 197 -6.77 -2.86 -8.11
CA VAL A 197 -6.65 -1.54 -7.48
C VAL A 197 -7.99 -1.17 -6.89
N TYR A 198 -8.06 -1.03 -5.58
CA TYR A 198 -9.33 -0.98 -4.86
C TYR A 198 -9.78 0.43 -4.45
N GLY A 199 -8.90 1.45 -4.56
CA GLY A 199 -9.25 2.87 -4.39
C GLY A 199 -9.79 3.26 -3.01
N LEU A 200 -9.22 2.74 -1.94
CA LEU A 200 -9.54 3.07 -0.54
C LEU A 200 -8.25 3.32 0.23
N THR A 201 -8.29 4.15 1.26
CA THR A 201 -7.22 4.21 2.25
C THR A 201 -7.24 2.95 3.12
N ILE A 202 -6.17 2.73 3.90
CA ILE A 202 -6.12 1.54 4.79
C ILE A 202 -7.20 1.61 5.88
N GLY A 203 -7.56 2.81 6.36
CA GLY A 203 -8.65 3.02 7.31
C GLY A 203 -10.03 2.72 6.71
N GLU A 204 -10.30 3.21 5.50
CA GLU A 204 -11.54 2.90 4.77
C GLU A 204 -11.65 1.41 4.48
N TYR A 205 -10.53 0.76 4.13
CA TYR A 205 -10.49 -0.69 3.91
C TYR A 205 -10.79 -1.47 5.19
N ALA A 206 -10.27 -1.03 6.35
CA ALA A 206 -10.64 -1.60 7.66
C ALA A 206 -12.14 -1.47 7.94
N GLY A 207 -12.71 -0.30 7.66
CA GLY A 207 -14.16 -0.05 7.73
C GLY A 207 -14.96 -1.04 6.86
N MET A 208 -14.48 -1.30 5.64
CA MET A 208 -15.12 -2.23 4.71
C MET A 208 -15.01 -3.68 5.18
N ILE A 209 -13.86 -4.16 5.66
CA ILE A 209 -13.72 -5.50 6.27
C ILE A 209 -14.74 -5.69 7.37
N ASN A 210 -14.84 -4.73 8.27
CA ASN A 210 -15.73 -4.77 9.44
C ASN A 210 -17.22 -4.67 9.03
N GLY A 211 -17.51 -3.75 8.10
CA GLY A 211 -18.88 -3.47 7.64
C GLY A 211 -19.51 -4.60 6.84
N GLU A 212 -18.75 -5.21 5.92
CA GLU A 212 -19.21 -6.32 5.08
C GLU A 212 -19.14 -7.68 5.81
N GLY A 213 -18.69 -7.72 7.09
CA GLY A 213 -18.65 -8.95 7.89
C GLY A 213 -17.65 -9.98 7.35
N TRP A 214 -16.50 -9.54 6.85
CA TRP A 214 -15.51 -10.43 6.23
C TRP A 214 -14.62 -11.17 7.24
N LEU A 215 -14.71 -10.83 8.53
CA LEU A 215 -14.01 -11.57 9.57
C LEU A 215 -14.66 -12.95 9.78
N ILE A 216 -13.88 -13.91 10.28
CA ILE A 216 -14.37 -15.28 10.48
C ILE A 216 -15.68 -15.30 11.29
N GLY A 217 -16.63 -16.13 10.86
CA GLY A 217 -17.94 -16.22 11.52
C GLY A 217 -18.78 -14.92 11.47
N GLY A 218 -18.43 -13.93 10.63
CA GLY A 218 -19.08 -12.62 10.58
C GLY A 218 -18.81 -11.75 11.81
N GLY A 219 -17.72 -12.03 12.54
CA GLY A 219 -17.29 -11.27 13.72
C GLY A 219 -17.10 -9.79 13.43
N LYS A 220 -17.13 -8.96 14.47
CA LYS A 220 -16.88 -7.51 14.41
C LYS A 220 -15.70 -7.17 15.30
N CYS A 221 -14.78 -6.39 14.76
CA CYS A 221 -13.69 -5.77 15.51
C CYS A 221 -14.18 -4.48 16.17
N ASP A 222 -13.84 -4.22 17.43
CA ASP A 222 -13.99 -2.89 18.05
C ASP A 222 -12.98 -1.95 17.40
N LEU A 223 -13.40 -1.36 16.26
CA LEU A 223 -12.56 -0.60 15.34
C LEU A 223 -12.76 0.90 15.50
N SER A 224 -11.67 1.61 15.62
CA SER A 224 -11.63 3.08 15.48
C SER A 224 -10.62 3.49 14.41
N ILE A 225 -10.97 4.49 13.62
CA ILE A 225 -10.12 5.02 12.55
C ILE A 225 -9.77 6.47 12.89
N VAL A 226 -8.48 6.74 13.06
CA VAL A 226 -7.96 8.11 13.14
C VAL A 226 -7.72 8.60 11.73
N LYS A 227 -8.57 9.51 11.28
CA LYS A 227 -8.61 9.97 9.89
C LYS A 227 -7.40 10.83 9.52
N LEU A 228 -7.08 10.86 8.25
CA LEU A 228 -6.23 11.87 7.63
C LEU A 228 -6.89 13.25 7.74
N GLU A 229 -6.10 14.28 7.79
CA GLU A 229 -6.56 15.67 7.66
C GLU A 229 -6.01 16.25 6.36
N ASN A 230 -6.84 16.97 5.61
CA ASN A 230 -6.53 17.55 4.29
C ASN A 230 -6.18 16.51 3.21
N TRP A 231 -6.74 15.30 3.31
CA TRP A 231 -6.72 14.27 2.27
C TRP A 231 -8.04 14.26 1.50
N PHE A 232 -7.94 14.06 0.19
CA PHE A 232 -9.10 13.94 -0.71
C PHE A 232 -8.86 12.81 -1.70
N HIS A 233 -9.90 12.05 -2.05
CA HIS A 233 -9.82 11.12 -3.17
C HIS A 233 -9.70 11.87 -4.51
N ASN A 234 -9.08 11.21 -5.50
CA ASN A 234 -8.87 11.75 -6.85
C ASN A 234 -7.98 13.01 -6.91
N MET A 235 -7.04 13.17 -5.99
CA MET A 235 -6.01 14.19 -6.12
C MET A 235 -5.35 14.08 -7.50
N GLU A 236 -5.01 15.21 -8.11
CA GLU A 236 -4.35 15.24 -9.43
C GLU A 236 -2.95 14.63 -9.36
N GLU A 237 -2.24 14.89 -8.28
CA GLU A 237 -0.90 14.38 -8.03
C GLU A 237 -0.94 13.15 -7.13
N THR A 238 -0.15 12.14 -7.50
CA THR A 238 0.07 10.95 -6.66
C THR A 238 0.80 11.35 -5.38
N TYR A 239 0.30 10.90 -4.24
CA TYR A 239 0.97 11.12 -2.97
C TYR A 239 2.36 10.47 -2.94
N GLN A 240 3.38 11.29 -2.70
CA GLN A 240 4.76 10.84 -2.58
C GLN A 240 5.02 10.29 -1.19
N LEU A 241 5.31 8.99 -1.09
CA LEU A 241 5.61 8.35 0.18
C LEU A 241 6.98 8.81 0.69
N PRO A 242 7.08 9.30 1.94
CA PRO A 242 8.35 9.77 2.51
C PRO A 242 9.33 8.63 2.81
N VAL A 243 8.82 7.41 2.94
CA VAL A 243 9.60 6.19 3.17
C VAL A 243 9.13 5.12 2.21
N ALA A 244 10.07 4.44 1.55
CA ALA A 244 9.77 3.33 0.65
C ALA A 244 9.00 2.21 1.37
N PRO A 245 7.84 1.78 0.84
CA PRO A 245 7.01 0.77 1.50
C PRO A 245 7.61 -0.62 1.43
N SER A 246 8.50 -0.85 0.45
CA SER A 246 9.24 -2.09 0.24
C SER A 246 10.61 -1.77 -0.34
N PRO A 247 11.66 -2.56 -0.04
CA PRO A 247 12.96 -2.43 -0.71
C PRO A 247 12.89 -2.54 -2.23
N ASN A 248 11.84 -3.19 -2.77
CA ASN A 248 11.62 -3.33 -4.21
C ASN A 248 10.63 -2.29 -4.78
N LEU A 249 10.12 -1.36 -3.97
CA LEU A 249 9.35 -0.19 -4.41
C LEU A 249 10.03 1.09 -3.92
N PRO A 250 11.22 1.43 -4.47
CA PRO A 250 12.09 2.44 -3.89
C PRO A 250 11.61 3.89 -4.08
N ASN A 251 10.69 4.12 -5.00
CA ASN A 251 10.24 5.47 -5.37
C ASN A 251 8.80 5.47 -5.90
N ALA A 252 8.24 6.67 -6.08
CA ALA A 252 6.87 6.84 -6.57
C ALA A 252 6.64 6.19 -7.94
N HIS A 253 7.60 6.28 -8.85
CA HIS A 253 7.48 5.70 -10.18
C HIS A 253 7.29 4.18 -10.14
N SER A 254 8.04 3.47 -9.29
CA SER A 254 7.84 2.03 -9.07
C SER A 254 6.49 1.71 -8.43
N ILE A 255 6.00 2.57 -7.53
CA ILE A 255 4.69 2.41 -6.87
C ILE A 255 3.55 2.62 -7.86
N GLU A 256 3.65 3.59 -8.76
CA GLU A 256 2.65 3.85 -9.80
C GLU A 256 2.60 2.74 -10.87
N LEU A 257 3.75 2.14 -11.21
CA LEU A 257 3.84 1.01 -12.14
C LEU A 257 3.44 -0.33 -11.51
N TYR A 258 3.53 -0.44 -10.18
CA TYR A 258 3.33 -1.69 -9.44
C TYR A 258 2.01 -2.40 -9.75
N PRO A 259 0.84 -1.73 -9.86
CA PRO A 259 -0.41 -2.39 -10.21
C PRO A 259 -0.34 -3.20 -11.52
N SER A 260 0.34 -2.65 -12.54
CA SER A 260 0.48 -3.26 -13.85
C SER A 260 1.59 -4.32 -13.88
N LEU A 261 2.71 -4.07 -13.19
CA LEU A 261 3.90 -4.91 -13.29
C LEU A 261 3.93 -6.08 -12.32
N CYS A 262 3.22 -6.01 -11.19
CA CYS A 262 3.20 -7.12 -10.23
C CYS A 262 2.57 -8.41 -10.81
N LEU A 263 1.70 -8.30 -11.79
CA LEU A 263 1.14 -9.46 -12.52
C LEU A 263 2.24 -10.34 -13.15
N PHE A 264 3.37 -9.74 -13.53
CA PHE A 264 4.50 -10.48 -14.09
C PHE A 264 5.19 -11.43 -13.09
N GLU A 265 5.01 -11.28 -11.80
CA GLU A 265 5.52 -12.26 -10.82
C GLU A 265 4.85 -13.64 -10.94
N GLY A 266 3.73 -13.70 -11.65
CA GLY A 266 3.10 -14.95 -12.09
C GLY A 266 3.51 -15.42 -13.48
N THR A 267 4.61 -14.93 -14.02
CA THR A 267 5.12 -15.22 -15.38
C THR A 267 6.65 -15.44 -15.35
N PRO A 268 7.27 -15.88 -16.47
CA PRO A 268 8.72 -15.95 -16.60
C PRO A 268 9.41 -14.57 -16.81
N VAL A 269 8.70 -13.47 -16.73
CA VAL A 269 9.27 -12.13 -16.96
C VAL A 269 9.82 -11.57 -15.65
N SER A 270 11.09 -11.15 -15.65
CA SER A 270 11.66 -10.39 -14.53
C SER A 270 11.06 -8.98 -14.48
N VAL A 271 10.72 -8.52 -13.29
CA VAL A 271 10.28 -7.13 -13.00
C VAL A 271 11.45 -6.26 -12.52
N GLY A 272 12.68 -6.59 -12.89
CA GLY A 272 13.86 -5.81 -12.52
C GLY A 272 14.34 -6.02 -11.07
N ARG A 273 13.80 -7.01 -10.33
CA ARG A 273 14.36 -7.37 -9.02
C ARG A 273 15.84 -7.75 -9.17
N GLY A 274 16.69 -7.29 -8.25
CA GLY A 274 18.14 -7.46 -8.35
C GLY A 274 18.81 -6.44 -9.28
N THR A 275 18.15 -5.33 -9.56
CA THR A 275 18.70 -4.12 -10.24
C THR A 275 18.39 -2.88 -9.40
N ASP A 276 18.90 -1.73 -9.80
CA ASP A 276 18.63 -0.43 -9.16
C ASP A 276 17.22 0.11 -9.48
N THR A 277 16.49 -0.51 -10.41
CA THR A 277 15.18 -0.08 -10.90
C THR A 277 14.12 -1.19 -10.86
N PRO A 278 13.90 -1.85 -9.69
CA PRO A 278 12.86 -2.86 -9.57
C PRO A 278 11.47 -2.25 -9.80
N PHE A 279 10.58 -2.99 -10.48
CA PHE A 279 9.26 -2.56 -10.93
C PHE A 279 9.27 -1.28 -11.79
N GLN A 280 10.39 -1.02 -12.49
CA GLN A 280 10.52 0.07 -13.46
C GLN A 280 11.11 -0.44 -14.79
N ILE A 281 11.56 -1.69 -14.82
CA ILE A 281 12.02 -2.41 -16.01
C ILE A 281 11.44 -3.82 -16.00
N ILE A 282 11.18 -4.38 -17.18
CA ILE A 282 10.72 -5.78 -17.33
C ILE A 282 11.48 -6.46 -18.44
N GLY A 283 11.69 -7.79 -18.33
CA GLY A 283 12.33 -8.53 -19.40
C GLY A 283 12.71 -9.97 -19.04
N TYR A 284 13.22 -10.68 -20.05
CA TYR A 284 13.68 -12.04 -19.92
C TYR A 284 14.77 -12.34 -20.98
N PRO A 285 15.57 -13.44 -20.85
CA PRO A 285 16.75 -13.67 -21.71
C PRO A 285 16.45 -13.78 -23.20
N THR A 286 15.29 -14.32 -23.56
CA THR A 286 14.92 -14.60 -24.96
C THR A 286 13.88 -13.63 -25.54
N TYR A 287 13.72 -12.44 -24.93
CA TYR A 287 12.78 -11.43 -25.43
C TYR A 287 13.11 -11.04 -26.87
N CYS A 288 12.09 -10.80 -27.68
CA CYS A 288 12.20 -10.67 -29.14
C CYS A 288 12.91 -9.40 -29.59
N LYS A 289 12.81 -8.27 -28.83
CA LYS A 289 13.50 -7.01 -29.08
C LYS A 289 14.78 -6.93 -28.24
N LYS A 290 15.84 -6.28 -28.75
CA LYS A 290 17.14 -6.25 -28.13
C LYS A 290 17.66 -4.82 -27.83
N ASP A 291 16.79 -3.83 -27.89
CA ASP A 291 17.12 -2.42 -27.75
C ASP A 291 17.54 -2.04 -26.33
N PHE A 292 17.08 -2.78 -25.34
CA PHE A 292 17.43 -2.62 -23.94
C PHE A 292 17.79 -3.96 -23.28
N SER A 293 18.75 -3.95 -22.38
CA SER A 293 19.11 -5.14 -21.59
C SER A 293 19.57 -4.79 -20.19
N PHE A 294 19.39 -5.74 -19.26
CA PHE A 294 19.86 -5.66 -17.87
C PHE A 294 20.32 -7.04 -17.38
N VAL A 295 21.06 -7.07 -16.27
CA VAL A 295 21.51 -8.31 -15.63
C VAL A 295 21.16 -8.25 -14.15
N PRO A 296 20.16 -9.04 -13.68
CA PRO A 296 19.83 -9.12 -12.26
C PRO A 296 21.00 -9.64 -11.43
N LYS A 297 21.25 -9.04 -10.27
CA LYS A 297 22.29 -9.42 -9.31
C LYS A 297 21.69 -9.68 -7.94
N SER A 298 22.42 -10.42 -7.10
CA SER A 298 22.06 -10.51 -5.68
C SER A 298 22.28 -9.17 -4.99
N ILE A 299 21.22 -8.65 -4.36
CA ILE A 299 21.27 -7.43 -3.53
C ILE A 299 20.80 -7.81 -2.14
N LYS A 300 21.73 -7.80 -1.17
CA LYS A 300 21.46 -8.21 0.22
C LYS A 300 20.34 -7.37 0.85
N GLY A 301 19.37 -8.05 1.45
CA GLY A 301 18.22 -7.41 2.10
C GLY A 301 17.17 -6.81 1.16
N VAL A 302 17.39 -6.89 -0.18
CA VAL A 302 16.47 -6.37 -1.19
C VAL A 302 15.97 -7.48 -2.12
N SER A 303 16.90 -8.20 -2.76
CA SER A 303 16.62 -9.35 -3.64
C SER A 303 17.85 -10.22 -3.76
N GLU A 304 17.98 -11.22 -2.92
CA GLU A 304 19.18 -12.07 -2.86
C GLU A 304 19.21 -13.11 -3.99
N ASN A 305 18.03 -13.56 -4.41
CA ASN A 305 17.86 -14.56 -5.47
C ASN A 305 16.83 -14.10 -6.52
N PRO A 306 17.11 -12.99 -7.25
CA PRO A 306 16.20 -12.49 -8.27
C PRO A 306 16.09 -13.50 -9.44
N PRO A 307 14.96 -13.51 -10.16
CA PRO A 307 14.84 -14.26 -11.42
C PRO A 307 15.98 -13.87 -12.38
N TYR A 308 16.55 -14.86 -13.06
CA TYR A 308 17.66 -14.69 -14.00
C TYR A 308 18.94 -14.05 -13.42
N LYS A 309 19.22 -14.29 -12.14
CA LYS A 309 20.45 -13.83 -11.48
C LYS A 309 21.70 -14.17 -12.32
N GLY A 310 22.48 -13.15 -12.68
CA GLY A 310 23.69 -13.28 -13.50
C GLY A 310 23.46 -13.49 -15.01
N GLN A 311 22.21 -13.58 -15.47
CA GLN A 311 21.87 -13.74 -16.88
C GLN A 311 21.42 -12.41 -17.48
N ARG A 312 21.80 -12.17 -18.75
CA ARG A 312 21.34 -11.00 -19.49
C ARG A 312 19.88 -11.17 -19.90
N CYS A 313 19.03 -10.28 -19.45
CA CYS A 313 17.65 -10.14 -19.88
C CYS A 313 17.53 -8.99 -20.87
N TYR A 314 16.65 -9.12 -21.84
CA TYR A 314 16.23 -8.07 -22.74
C TYR A 314 14.77 -7.70 -22.46
N GLY A 315 14.38 -6.46 -22.68
CA GLY A 315 13.04 -6.05 -22.30
C GLY A 315 12.71 -4.60 -22.53
N LEU A 316 11.88 -4.04 -21.65
CA LEU A 316 11.39 -2.66 -21.68
C LEU A 316 11.94 -1.88 -20.48
N LYS A 317 12.21 -0.59 -20.73
CA LYS A 317 12.52 0.45 -19.76
C LYS A 317 11.72 1.71 -20.09
N ASP A 318 11.87 2.74 -19.29
CA ASP A 318 11.24 4.06 -19.50
C ASP A 318 9.70 3.94 -19.66
N MET A 319 9.10 2.99 -18.93
CA MET A 319 7.66 2.78 -18.93
C MET A 319 6.97 3.95 -18.22
N THR A 320 5.93 4.48 -18.84
CA THR A 320 5.12 5.56 -18.27
C THR A 320 3.90 4.95 -17.57
N PRO A 321 3.65 5.26 -16.30
CA PRO A 321 2.44 4.80 -15.64
C PRO A 321 1.19 5.32 -16.35
N ALA A 322 0.24 4.45 -16.60
CA ALA A 322 -1.06 4.87 -17.09
C ALA A 322 -1.81 5.61 -15.98
N LYS A 323 -2.28 6.83 -16.26
CA LYS A 323 -3.00 7.63 -15.25
C LYS A 323 -4.29 6.93 -14.83
N LYS A 324 -4.35 6.56 -13.55
CA LYS A 324 -5.55 5.99 -12.89
C LYS A 324 -6.12 4.76 -13.61
N ARG A 325 -5.24 3.91 -14.14
CA ARG A 325 -5.63 2.63 -14.74
C ARG A 325 -4.52 1.59 -14.67
N LEU A 326 -4.94 0.33 -14.66
CA LEU A 326 -4.07 -0.83 -14.86
C LEU A 326 -3.70 -0.90 -16.34
N ASP A 327 -2.41 -0.90 -16.67
CA ASP A 327 -1.92 -0.99 -18.05
C ASP A 327 -1.64 -2.46 -18.41
N LEU A 328 -2.42 -3.02 -19.29
CA LEU A 328 -2.26 -4.39 -19.77
C LEU A 328 -1.39 -4.47 -21.02
N SER A 329 -1.02 -3.35 -21.65
CA SER A 329 -0.24 -3.35 -22.88
C SER A 329 1.10 -4.08 -22.69
N TYR A 330 1.75 -3.89 -21.52
CA TYR A 330 3.03 -4.54 -21.19
C TYR A 330 2.90 -6.07 -21.14
N ILE A 331 1.86 -6.61 -20.49
CA ILE A 331 1.73 -8.06 -20.37
C ILE A 331 1.28 -8.70 -21.68
N ILE A 332 0.46 -8.01 -22.48
CA ILE A 332 0.06 -8.43 -23.82
C ILE A 332 1.30 -8.48 -24.73
N GLU A 333 2.16 -7.44 -24.69
CA GLU A 333 3.41 -7.39 -25.47
C GLU A 333 4.37 -8.50 -25.07
N MET A 334 4.65 -8.66 -23.78
CA MET A 334 5.56 -9.71 -23.29
C MET A 334 5.04 -11.11 -23.64
N TYR A 335 3.73 -11.35 -23.52
CA TYR A 335 3.10 -12.58 -23.94
C TYR A 335 3.27 -12.79 -25.45
N SER A 336 3.02 -11.78 -26.27
CA SER A 336 3.12 -11.90 -27.74
C SER A 336 4.49 -12.33 -28.23
N CYS A 337 5.56 -11.88 -27.56
CA CYS A 337 6.96 -12.23 -27.86
C CYS A 337 7.44 -13.54 -27.21
N TYR A 338 6.74 -14.09 -26.24
CA TYR A 338 7.19 -15.31 -25.55
C TYR A 338 6.90 -16.56 -26.39
N LYS A 339 7.94 -17.37 -26.67
CA LYS A 339 7.84 -18.49 -27.59
C LYS A 339 6.93 -19.61 -27.08
N ASN A 340 7.11 -20.03 -25.83
CA ASN A 340 6.33 -21.12 -25.23
C ASN A 340 5.10 -20.53 -24.50
N LYS A 341 4.02 -20.29 -25.24
CA LYS A 341 2.78 -19.68 -24.75
C LYS A 341 2.18 -20.43 -23.55
N ASP A 342 2.23 -21.75 -23.55
CA ASP A 342 1.63 -22.59 -22.51
C ASP A 342 2.35 -22.44 -21.16
N ALA A 343 3.64 -22.07 -21.17
CA ALA A 343 4.45 -21.86 -19.98
C ALA A 343 4.51 -20.38 -19.54
N PHE A 344 3.80 -19.46 -20.18
CA PHE A 344 3.89 -18.06 -19.81
C PHE A 344 3.15 -17.73 -18.51
N PHE A 345 1.95 -18.25 -18.32
CA PHE A 345 1.17 -18.02 -17.10
C PHE A 345 1.34 -19.18 -16.13
N THR A 346 1.81 -18.89 -14.92
CA THR A 346 1.88 -19.87 -13.82
C THR A 346 0.57 -19.86 -13.02
N SER A 347 0.38 -20.83 -12.12
CA SER A 347 -0.76 -20.83 -11.18
C SER A 347 -0.74 -19.64 -10.23
N PHE A 348 0.41 -18.98 -10.04
CA PHE A 348 0.51 -17.77 -9.23
C PHE A 348 -0.08 -16.56 -9.94
N PHE A 349 -0.04 -16.52 -11.27
CA PHE A 349 -0.70 -15.47 -12.04
C PHE A 349 -2.20 -15.37 -11.73
N ASP A 350 -2.90 -16.51 -11.64
CA ASP A 350 -4.33 -16.52 -11.33
C ASP A 350 -4.63 -15.95 -9.93
N LYS A 351 -3.73 -16.17 -8.97
CA LYS A 351 -3.85 -15.58 -7.62
C LYS A 351 -3.64 -14.07 -7.63
N LEU A 352 -2.69 -13.58 -8.41
CA LEU A 352 -2.44 -12.14 -8.57
C LEU A 352 -3.59 -11.47 -9.33
N ALA A 353 -4.00 -12.02 -10.46
CA ALA A 353 -5.12 -11.52 -11.24
C ALA A 353 -6.46 -11.67 -10.49
N GLY A 354 -6.58 -12.67 -9.61
CA GLY A 354 -7.81 -12.99 -8.89
C GLY A 354 -8.85 -13.73 -9.75
N THR A 355 -8.50 -14.09 -10.98
CA THR A 355 -9.34 -14.79 -11.94
C THR A 355 -8.47 -15.51 -12.97
N GLU A 356 -8.97 -16.60 -13.54
CA GLU A 356 -8.33 -17.24 -14.70
C GLU A 356 -8.72 -16.58 -16.03
N MET A 357 -9.73 -15.70 -16.02
CA MET A 357 -10.24 -15.10 -17.25
C MET A 357 -9.20 -14.21 -17.92
N LEU A 358 -8.42 -13.43 -17.15
CA LEU A 358 -7.43 -12.52 -17.71
C LEU A 358 -6.39 -13.24 -18.59
N LYS A 359 -5.84 -14.37 -18.12
CA LYS A 359 -4.89 -15.16 -18.94
C LYS A 359 -5.54 -15.74 -20.19
N LYS A 360 -6.80 -16.20 -20.10
CA LYS A 360 -7.55 -16.75 -21.25
C LYS A 360 -7.81 -15.66 -22.29
N GLN A 361 -8.18 -14.45 -21.86
CA GLN A 361 -8.42 -13.31 -22.73
C GLN A 361 -7.13 -12.88 -23.45
N ILE A 362 -6.02 -12.75 -22.74
CA ILE A 362 -4.71 -12.44 -23.34
C ILE A 362 -4.31 -13.56 -24.34
N ALA A 363 -4.47 -14.83 -23.98
CA ALA A 363 -4.12 -15.96 -24.82
C ALA A 363 -4.99 -16.05 -26.08
N SER A 364 -6.24 -15.62 -26.02
CA SER A 364 -7.14 -15.55 -27.18
C SER A 364 -6.90 -14.34 -28.09
N GLY A 365 -5.94 -13.46 -27.74
CA GLY A 365 -5.59 -12.29 -28.55
C GLY A 365 -6.53 -11.10 -28.38
N MET A 366 -7.31 -11.03 -27.31
CA MET A 366 -8.12 -9.83 -26.99
C MET A 366 -7.20 -8.65 -26.71
N ASN A 367 -7.58 -7.49 -27.21
CA ASN A 367 -6.90 -6.23 -26.88
C ASN A 367 -7.31 -5.73 -25.49
N GLU A 368 -6.57 -4.73 -24.97
CA GLU A 368 -6.80 -4.19 -23.62
C GLU A 368 -8.25 -3.70 -23.44
N GLU A 369 -8.82 -2.99 -24.42
CA GLU A 369 -10.16 -2.42 -24.29
C GLU A 369 -11.24 -3.51 -24.20
N GLN A 370 -11.10 -4.59 -24.96
CA GLN A 370 -12.00 -5.75 -24.90
C GLN A 370 -11.91 -6.44 -23.54
N ILE A 371 -10.70 -6.57 -23.00
CA ILE A 371 -10.49 -7.17 -21.68
C ILE A 371 -11.14 -6.29 -20.60
N ARG A 372 -10.92 -4.99 -20.64
CA ARG A 372 -11.46 -4.02 -19.67
C ARG A 372 -12.99 -4.00 -19.66
N GLU A 373 -13.62 -4.12 -20.82
CA GLU A 373 -15.07 -4.18 -20.92
C GLU A 373 -15.66 -5.32 -20.08
N SER A 374 -14.97 -6.47 -20.00
CA SER A 374 -15.40 -7.62 -19.21
C SER A 374 -15.46 -7.37 -17.70
N TRP A 375 -14.77 -6.35 -17.16
CA TRP A 375 -14.73 -6.03 -15.73
C TRP A 375 -15.81 -5.05 -15.28
N LYS A 376 -16.42 -4.31 -16.20
CA LYS A 376 -17.32 -3.19 -15.88
C LYS A 376 -18.39 -3.54 -14.87
N VAL A 377 -19.12 -4.63 -15.10
CA VAL A 377 -20.23 -5.04 -14.23
C VAL A 377 -19.76 -5.32 -12.82
N ASP A 378 -18.63 -5.98 -12.68
CA ASP A 378 -18.10 -6.33 -11.34
C ASP A 378 -17.47 -5.12 -10.65
N LEU A 379 -16.84 -4.20 -11.40
CA LEU A 379 -16.37 -2.92 -10.85
C LEU A 379 -17.54 -2.02 -10.42
N GLU A 380 -18.66 -2.02 -11.11
CA GLU A 380 -19.88 -1.30 -10.69
C GLU A 380 -20.46 -1.87 -9.38
N LYS A 381 -20.51 -3.21 -9.25
CA LYS A 381 -20.91 -3.87 -7.99
C LYS A 381 -19.96 -3.51 -6.86
N TYR A 382 -18.65 -3.59 -7.10
CA TYR A 382 -17.65 -3.22 -6.12
C TYR A 382 -17.78 -1.76 -5.70
N ASN A 383 -17.94 -0.82 -6.64
CA ASN A 383 -18.09 0.59 -6.34
C ASN A 383 -19.33 0.88 -5.46
N LYS A 384 -20.42 0.13 -5.60
CA LYS A 384 -21.59 0.25 -4.70
C LYS A 384 -21.24 -0.14 -3.26
N ILE A 385 -20.41 -1.18 -3.09
CA ILE A 385 -19.93 -1.60 -1.75
C ILE A 385 -18.94 -0.55 -1.23
N ARG A 386 -17.90 -0.22 -2.01
CA ARG A 386 -16.84 0.73 -1.67
C ARG A 386 -17.40 2.07 -1.17
N ASN A 387 -18.38 2.63 -1.87
CA ASN A 387 -18.95 3.94 -1.55
C ASN A 387 -19.62 4.04 -0.17
N LYS A 388 -19.97 2.92 0.48
CA LYS A 388 -20.46 2.90 1.86
C LYS A 388 -19.35 3.21 2.89
N TYR A 389 -18.09 3.00 2.52
CA TYR A 389 -16.93 3.07 3.41
C TYR A 389 -15.98 4.21 3.11
N VAL A 390 -16.21 4.96 2.05
CA VAL A 390 -15.48 6.19 1.74
C VAL A 390 -15.78 7.24 2.81
N ILE A 391 -14.74 7.68 3.51
CA ILE A 391 -14.84 8.69 4.59
C ILE A 391 -14.20 10.03 4.24
N TYR A 392 -13.58 10.12 3.07
CA TYR A 392 -12.98 11.35 2.54
C TYR A 392 -13.76 11.84 1.32
N GLN A 393 -13.80 13.16 1.15
CA GLN A 393 -14.42 13.78 -0.03
C GLN A 393 -13.62 13.46 -1.30
N ARG A 394 -14.27 13.57 -2.44
CA ARG A 394 -13.63 13.58 -3.76
C ARG A 394 -13.39 15.01 -4.20
N LYS A 395 -12.22 15.31 -4.75
CA LYS A 395 -11.94 16.56 -5.44
C LYS A 395 -12.49 16.54 -6.86
#